data_0acb1426e4a866c16082e09a8736d9c2
#
_entry.id   0acb1426e4a866c16082e09a8736d9c2
#
_cell.length_a   1.000
_cell.length_b   1.000
_cell.length_c   1.000
_cell.angle_alpha   90.00
_cell.angle_beta   90.00
_cell.angle_gamma   90.00
#
_symmetry.space_group_name_H-M   'P 1'
#
loop_
_entity.id
_entity.type
_entity.pdbx_description
1 polymer ?
#
loop_
_entity_poly.entity_id
_entity_poly.type
_entity_poly.pdbx_seq_one_letter_code
_entity_poly.pdbx_strand_id
1 'polypeptide(L)'
;RQAKLTAAGAELLREGARVLNEIDAIANRVKRVATGWESQFTIAVDSIIDRSAVMELCDAFLHLNPPTRLKLRAETLSGTLEALTSGQADLALGVVMDDNTKPGLLREPLGTINFVFSVAPHHPLAREPEPLTDPVIRQHRAVAIADSVRQGTTLSIGLLAGQDVFTVADMPSKLDAQI
;
A
#
# COMPACT_ATOMS: atom_id res chain seq x y z
N ARG A 1 -25.85 19.25 -11.02
CA ARG A 1 -24.66 19.24 -11.91
C ARG A 1 -23.43 19.06 -11.03
N GLN A 2 -22.71 17.98 -11.21
CA GLN A 2 -21.40 17.81 -10.56
C GLN A 2 -20.36 18.65 -11.30
N ALA A 3 -19.62 19.48 -10.56
CA ALA A 3 -18.49 20.20 -11.10
C ALA A 3 -17.36 19.20 -11.45
N LYS A 4 -16.81 19.29 -12.66
CA LYS A 4 -15.63 18.53 -13.09
C LYS A 4 -14.47 19.48 -13.33
N LEU A 5 -13.27 19.10 -12.88
CA LEU A 5 -12.06 19.85 -13.17
C LEU A 5 -11.76 19.81 -14.67
N THR A 6 -11.28 20.93 -15.20
CA THR A 6 -10.65 20.97 -16.52
C THR A 6 -9.26 20.29 -16.44
N ALA A 7 -8.66 19.95 -17.58
CA ALA A 7 -7.30 19.40 -17.61
C ALA A 7 -6.29 20.34 -16.90
N ALA A 8 -6.36 21.65 -17.16
CA ALA A 8 -5.54 22.65 -16.48
C ALA A 8 -5.84 22.73 -14.96
N GLY A 9 -7.11 22.58 -14.56
CA GLY A 9 -7.51 22.55 -13.15
C GLY A 9 -6.99 21.32 -12.43
N ALA A 10 -7.01 20.17 -13.07
CA ALA A 10 -6.44 18.93 -12.54
C ALA A 10 -4.92 19.05 -12.37
N GLU A 11 -4.23 19.62 -13.36
CA GLU A 11 -2.79 19.88 -13.29
C GLU A 11 -2.43 20.86 -12.17
N LEU A 12 -3.16 21.96 -12.05
CA LEU A 12 -2.96 22.93 -10.96
C LEU A 12 -3.17 22.31 -9.58
N LEU A 13 -4.20 21.45 -9.43
CA LEU A 13 -4.45 20.74 -8.18
C LEU A 13 -3.29 19.78 -7.84
N ARG A 14 -2.78 19.05 -8.83
CA ARG A 14 -1.66 18.13 -8.66
C ARG A 14 -0.39 18.86 -8.24
N GLU A 15 -0.01 19.91 -8.97
CA GLU A 15 1.20 20.70 -8.68
C GLU A 15 1.05 21.49 -7.37
N GLY A 16 -0.12 22.04 -7.10
CA GLY A 16 -0.41 22.72 -5.84
C GLY A 16 -0.26 21.78 -4.63
N ALA A 17 -0.80 20.57 -4.71
CA ALA A 17 -0.63 19.57 -3.67
C ALA A 17 0.85 19.19 -3.46
N ARG A 18 1.63 19.07 -4.55
CA ARG A 18 3.07 18.79 -4.47
C ARG A 18 3.83 19.91 -3.75
N VAL A 19 3.55 21.17 -4.10
CA VAL A 19 4.19 22.35 -3.46
C VAL A 19 3.84 22.42 -1.98
N LEU A 20 2.59 22.21 -1.60
CA LEU A 20 2.16 22.21 -0.20
C LEU A 20 2.88 21.12 0.60
N ASN A 21 2.96 19.90 0.07
CA ASN A 21 3.70 18.82 0.72
C ASN A 21 5.20 19.16 0.89
N GLU A 22 5.80 19.85 -0.07
CA GLU A 22 7.20 20.28 0.01
C GLU A 22 7.41 21.38 1.07
N ILE A 23 6.48 22.32 1.21
CA ILE A 23 6.50 23.32 2.26
C ILE A 23 6.42 22.65 3.64
N ASP A 24 5.52 21.70 3.83
CA ASP A 24 5.39 20.95 5.08
C ASP A 24 6.68 20.16 5.39
N ALA A 25 7.28 19.54 4.38
CA ALA A 25 8.55 18.83 4.52
C ALA A 25 9.70 19.77 4.93
N ILE A 26 9.74 21.01 4.39
CA ILE A 26 10.72 22.02 4.80
C ILE A 26 10.50 22.41 6.26
N ALA A 27 9.25 22.73 6.64
CA ALA A 27 8.92 23.09 8.01
C ALA A 27 9.30 22.00 9.01
N ASN A 28 9.04 20.74 8.67
CA ASN A 28 9.42 19.57 9.47
C ASN A 28 10.95 19.44 9.58
N ARG A 29 11.71 19.65 8.49
CA ARG A 29 13.18 19.62 8.51
C ARG A 29 13.77 20.70 9.43
N VAL A 30 13.25 21.92 9.35
CA VAL A 30 13.66 23.04 10.22
C VAL A 30 13.41 22.70 11.68
N LYS A 31 12.21 22.20 11.98
CA LYS A 31 11.80 21.82 13.33
C LYS A 31 12.66 20.66 13.87
N ARG A 32 12.97 19.66 13.02
CA ARG A 32 13.87 18.56 13.37
C ARG A 32 15.28 19.05 13.73
N VAL A 33 15.83 20.00 12.97
CA VAL A 33 17.14 20.58 13.28
C VAL A 33 17.11 21.31 14.63
N ALA A 34 16.01 21.98 14.96
CA ALA A 34 15.88 22.73 16.20
C ALA A 34 15.61 21.85 17.44
N THR A 35 14.86 20.75 17.28
CA THR A 35 14.36 19.92 18.41
C THR A 35 14.84 18.49 18.39
N GLY A 36 15.44 18.01 17.30
CA GLY A 36 15.75 16.59 17.03
C GLY A 36 14.55 15.76 16.61
N TRP A 37 13.33 16.33 16.57
CA TRP A 37 12.07 15.61 16.28
C TRP A 37 11.25 16.29 15.18
N GLU A 38 10.61 15.50 14.33
CA GLU A 38 9.58 15.99 13.42
C GLU A 38 8.28 16.31 14.19
N SER A 39 7.51 17.28 13.69
CA SER A 39 6.19 17.59 14.26
C SER A 39 5.15 16.53 13.93
N GLN A 40 5.28 15.88 12.78
CA GLN A 40 4.45 14.76 12.33
C GLN A 40 5.33 13.76 11.57
N PHE A 41 5.04 12.47 11.74
CA PHE A 41 5.66 11.39 11.01
C PHE A 41 4.57 10.44 10.50
N THR A 42 4.47 10.30 9.18
CA THR A 42 3.45 9.50 8.53
C THR A 42 4.06 8.21 7.98
N ILE A 43 3.51 7.08 8.36
CA ILE A 43 3.91 5.76 7.88
C ILE A 43 2.82 5.22 6.96
N ALA A 44 3.16 4.98 5.69
CA ALA A 44 2.33 4.21 4.77
C ALA A 44 2.60 2.71 5.02
N VAL A 45 1.54 1.95 5.24
CA VAL A 45 1.62 0.53 5.57
C VAL A 45 0.82 -0.25 4.54
N ASP A 46 1.48 -1.18 3.85
CA ASP A 46 0.80 -2.10 2.95
C ASP A 46 0.00 -3.14 3.75
N SER A 47 -1.15 -3.53 3.22
CA SER A 47 -2.07 -4.50 3.83
C SER A 47 -1.49 -5.92 3.98
N ILE A 48 -0.32 -6.21 3.38
CA ILE A 48 0.41 -7.47 3.58
C ILE A 48 1.18 -7.51 4.92
N ILE A 49 1.40 -6.35 5.54
CA ILE A 49 2.11 -6.28 6.83
C ILE A 49 1.14 -6.61 7.96
N ASP A 50 1.58 -7.49 8.85
CA ASP A 50 0.79 -7.83 10.03
C ASP A 50 0.49 -6.60 10.87
N ARG A 51 -0.79 -6.37 11.11
CA ARG A 51 -1.28 -5.23 11.87
C ARG A 51 -0.76 -5.19 13.30
N SER A 52 -0.59 -6.36 13.95
CA SER A 52 -0.07 -6.42 15.31
C SER A 52 1.38 -5.94 15.37
N ALA A 53 2.21 -6.35 14.42
CA ALA A 53 3.59 -5.90 14.33
C ALA A 53 3.69 -4.37 14.12
N VAL A 54 2.79 -3.79 13.32
CA VAL A 54 2.72 -2.32 13.15
C VAL A 54 2.33 -1.63 14.45
N MET A 55 1.38 -2.18 15.21
CA MET A 55 0.96 -1.61 16.49
C MET A 55 2.07 -1.71 17.55
N GLU A 56 2.80 -2.81 17.59
CA GLU A 56 3.97 -2.96 18.47
C GLU A 56 5.07 -1.94 18.14
N LEU A 57 5.34 -1.71 16.85
CA LEU A 57 6.27 -0.67 16.40
C LEU A 57 5.82 0.73 16.86
N CYS A 58 4.54 1.04 16.69
CA CYS A 58 3.98 2.31 17.13
C CYS A 58 4.06 2.48 18.65
N ASP A 59 3.75 1.44 19.40
CA ASP A 59 3.82 1.43 20.87
C ASP A 59 5.26 1.68 21.33
N ALA A 60 6.23 0.96 20.78
CA ALA A 60 7.64 1.16 21.08
C ALA A 60 8.10 2.59 20.79
N PHE A 61 7.64 3.19 19.68
CA PHE A 61 7.93 4.58 19.34
C PHE A 61 7.31 5.55 20.35
N LEU A 62 6.04 5.35 20.73
CA LEU A 62 5.32 6.22 21.65
C LEU A 62 5.86 6.16 23.09
N HIS A 63 6.43 5.03 23.48
CA HIS A 63 7.13 4.90 24.78
C HIS A 63 8.37 5.81 24.90
N LEU A 64 8.94 6.26 23.80
CA LEU A 64 10.01 7.27 23.80
C LEU A 64 9.51 8.68 24.14
N ASN A 65 8.20 8.84 24.33
CA ASN A 65 7.54 10.13 24.61
C ASN A 65 7.88 11.23 23.57
N PRO A 66 7.86 10.93 22.26
CA PRO A 66 8.27 11.87 21.24
C PRO A 66 7.25 13.02 21.14
N PRO A 67 7.68 14.26 20.85
CA PRO A 67 6.77 15.35 20.52
C PRO A 67 6.18 15.25 19.10
N THR A 68 6.43 14.14 18.44
CA THR A 68 6.04 13.84 17.06
C THR A 68 4.63 13.23 17.01
N ARG A 69 3.75 13.81 16.22
CA ARG A 69 2.45 13.20 15.92
C ARG A 69 2.64 12.05 14.94
N LEU A 70 2.47 10.82 15.40
CA LEU A 70 2.50 9.64 14.53
C LEU A 70 1.18 9.49 13.79
N LYS A 71 1.26 9.19 12.49
CA LYS A 71 0.11 8.95 11.62
C LYS A 71 0.33 7.69 10.80
N LEU A 72 -0.63 6.78 10.82
CA LEU A 72 -0.65 5.61 9.95
C LEU A 72 -1.56 5.85 8.75
N ARG A 73 -1.15 5.35 7.60
CA ARG A 73 -1.84 5.39 6.35
C ARG A 73 -1.89 3.99 5.77
N ALA A 74 -3.09 3.44 5.58
CA ALA A 74 -3.27 2.15 4.95
C ALA A 74 -3.18 2.31 3.43
N GLU A 75 -2.38 1.47 2.81
CA GLU A 75 -2.19 1.41 1.36
C GLU A 75 -2.13 -0.04 0.90
N THR A 76 -2.17 -0.25 -0.41
CA THR A 76 -2.04 -1.56 -1.05
C THR A 76 -1.18 -1.47 -2.29
N LEU A 77 -0.33 -2.47 -2.49
CA LEU A 77 0.49 -2.65 -3.69
C LEU A 77 1.30 -1.37 -4.03
N SER A 78 1.13 -0.85 -5.27
CA SER A 78 1.90 0.30 -5.75
C SER A 78 1.62 1.60 -4.98
N GLY A 79 0.45 1.72 -4.35
CA GLY A 79 0.07 2.90 -3.57
C GLY A 79 0.96 3.13 -2.36
N THR A 80 1.53 2.07 -1.78
CA THR A 80 2.46 2.18 -0.64
C THR A 80 3.73 2.93 -1.04
N LEU A 81 4.32 2.61 -2.18
CA LEU A 81 5.48 3.32 -2.71
C LEU A 81 5.11 4.72 -3.20
N GLU A 82 3.93 4.87 -3.84
CA GLU A 82 3.44 6.17 -4.28
C GLU A 82 3.28 7.14 -3.12
N ALA A 83 2.73 6.71 -2.00
CA ALA A 83 2.57 7.54 -0.81
C ALA A 83 3.92 8.12 -0.32
N LEU A 84 4.99 7.32 -0.34
CA LEU A 84 6.33 7.77 -0.01
C LEU A 84 6.90 8.74 -1.06
N THR A 85 6.83 8.37 -2.34
CA THR A 85 7.45 9.15 -3.43
C THR A 85 6.73 10.46 -3.74
N SER A 86 5.45 10.56 -3.38
CA SER A 86 4.66 11.80 -3.50
C SER A 86 4.72 12.71 -2.26
N GLY A 87 5.48 12.31 -1.22
CA GLY A 87 5.61 13.06 0.03
C GLY A 87 4.37 12.99 0.93
N GLN A 88 3.47 12.04 0.68
CA GLN A 88 2.29 11.80 1.53
C GLN A 88 2.62 10.92 2.74
N ALA A 89 3.76 10.25 2.71
CA ALA A 89 4.33 9.48 3.83
C ALA A 89 5.84 9.73 3.92
N ASP A 90 6.36 9.60 5.13
CA ASP A 90 7.78 9.74 5.46
C ASP A 90 8.49 8.39 5.48
N LEU A 91 7.73 7.32 5.72
CA LEU A 91 8.18 5.92 5.71
C LEU A 91 7.12 5.06 5.02
N ALA A 92 7.55 4.03 4.30
CA ALA A 92 6.67 3.02 3.71
C ALA A 92 7.09 1.62 4.19
N LEU A 93 6.13 0.83 4.65
CA LEU A 93 6.32 -0.55 5.10
C LEU A 93 5.59 -1.51 4.16
N GLY A 94 6.27 -2.59 3.76
CA GLY A 94 5.69 -3.64 2.91
C GLY A 94 5.71 -3.31 1.42
N VAL A 95 6.59 -2.41 0.98
CA VAL A 95 6.74 -2.12 -0.45
C VAL A 95 7.28 -3.36 -1.16
N VAL A 96 6.50 -3.89 -2.08
CA VAL A 96 6.98 -4.90 -3.02
C VAL A 96 7.80 -4.19 -4.09
N MET A 97 9.11 -4.38 -4.06
CA MET A 97 10.03 -3.73 -4.98
C MET A 97 10.60 -4.73 -5.98
N ASP A 98 10.65 -4.33 -7.23
CA ASP A 98 11.59 -4.85 -8.19
C ASP A 98 12.97 -4.17 -8.02
N ASP A 99 13.99 -4.67 -8.72
CA ASP A 99 15.37 -4.17 -8.58
C ASP A 99 15.58 -2.71 -9.06
N ASN A 100 14.55 -2.07 -9.62
CA ASN A 100 14.60 -0.68 -10.11
C ASN A 100 14.42 0.32 -8.96
N THR A 101 15.47 0.54 -8.20
CA THR A 101 15.47 1.50 -7.11
C THR A 101 15.36 2.93 -7.64
N LYS A 102 14.34 3.67 -7.21
CA LYS A 102 14.27 5.11 -7.49
C LYS A 102 15.40 5.83 -6.74
N PRO A 103 16.14 6.73 -7.40
CA PRO A 103 17.19 7.51 -6.74
C PRO A 103 16.64 8.29 -5.54
N GLY A 104 17.41 8.32 -4.44
CA GLY A 104 17.05 9.07 -3.24
C GLY A 104 16.22 8.33 -2.21
N LEU A 105 15.85 7.06 -2.45
CA LEU A 105 15.21 6.21 -1.46
C LEU A 105 16.24 5.32 -0.76
N LEU A 106 16.15 5.28 0.56
CA LEU A 106 16.81 4.25 1.39
C LEU A 106 15.83 3.10 1.57
N ARG A 107 16.33 1.87 1.51
CA ARG A 107 15.52 0.67 1.71
C ARG A 107 16.23 -0.32 2.61
N GLU A 108 15.43 -0.99 3.43
CA GLU A 108 15.86 -2.09 4.28
C GLU A 108 14.93 -3.28 4.05
N PRO A 109 15.43 -4.50 3.84
CA PRO A 109 14.61 -5.68 3.71
C PRO A 109 14.00 -6.03 5.07
N LEU A 110 12.67 -6.18 5.12
CA LEU A 110 11.95 -6.62 6.32
C LEU A 110 11.84 -8.15 6.39
N GLY A 111 11.80 -8.80 5.24
CA GLY A 111 11.65 -10.25 5.15
C GLY A 111 11.12 -10.69 3.79
N THR A 112 10.78 -11.96 3.71
CA THR A 112 10.19 -12.56 2.51
C THR A 112 8.77 -13.02 2.80
N ILE A 113 7.84 -12.72 1.91
CA ILE A 113 6.49 -13.26 1.93
C ILE A 113 6.29 -14.24 0.79
N ASN A 114 5.54 -15.30 1.04
CA ASN A 114 5.15 -16.26 0.01
C ASN A 114 3.66 -16.10 -0.29
N PHE A 115 3.34 -15.85 -1.56
CA PHE A 115 1.97 -15.92 -2.01
C PHE A 115 1.60 -17.38 -2.29
N VAL A 116 0.51 -17.82 -1.70
CA VAL A 116 -0.04 -19.15 -1.93
C VAL A 116 -1.41 -19.03 -2.58
N PHE A 117 -1.72 -19.97 -3.48
CA PHE A 117 -3.08 -20.12 -3.96
C PHE A 117 -3.91 -20.79 -2.87
N SER A 118 -5.04 -20.23 -2.52
CA SER A 118 -5.92 -20.78 -1.50
C SER A 118 -7.39 -20.62 -1.90
N VAL A 119 -8.19 -21.58 -1.46
CA VAL A 119 -9.65 -21.59 -1.62
C VAL A 119 -10.30 -22.05 -0.31
N ALA A 120 -11.57 -21.72 -0.10
CA ALA A 120 -12.34 -22.25 1.01
C ALA A 120 -12.43 -23.78 0.95
N PRO A 121 -12.53 -24.50 2.07
CA PRO A 121 -12.57 -25.97 2.09
C PRO A 121 -13.77 -26.56 1.32
N HIS A 122 -14.85 -25.82 1.19
CA HIS A 122 -16.04 -26.22 0.44
C HIS A 122 -16.03 -25.81 -1.04
N HIS A 123 -15.03 -25.07 -1.47
CA HIS A 123 -14.88 -24.64 -2.86
C HIS A 123 -14.61 -25.84 -3.77
N PRO A 124 -15.16 -25.91 -5.01
CA PRO A 124 -14.93 -27.02 -5.93
C PRO A 124 -13.44 -27.36 -6.12
N LEU A 125 -12.58 -26.35 -6.28
CA LEU A 125 -11.14 -26.53 -6.47
C LEU A 125 -10.44 -27.20 -5.29
N ALA A 126 -11.00 -27.20 -4.08
CA ALA A 126 -10.42 -27.89 -2.93
C ALA A 126 -10.44 -29.43 -3.05
N ARG A 127 -11.19 -29.95 -4.04
CA ARG A 127 -11.31 -31.41 -4.32
C ARG A 127 -10.67 -31.81 -5.64
N GLU A 128 -10.20 -30.85 -6.41
CA GLU A 128 -9.50 -31.12 -7.67
C GLU A 128 -8.09 -31.68 -7.42
N PRO A 129 -7.61 -32.61 -8.26
CA PRO A 129 -6.26 -33.14 -8.12
C PRO A 129 -5.19 -32.07 -8.39
N GLU A 130 -4.14 -32.09 -7.58
CA GLU A 130 -2.98 -31.21 -7.77
C GLU A 130 -1.95 -31.82 -8.75
N PRO A 131 -1.23 -30.99 -9.52
CA PRO A 131 -1.28 -29.51 -9.53
C PRO A 131 -2.49 -28.98 -10.31
N LEU A 132 -3.13 -27.94 -9.77
CA LEU A 132 -4.20 -27.23 -10.47
C LEU A 132 -3.65 -26.54 -11.72
N THR A 133 -4.36 -26.66 -12.83
CA THR A 133 -3.97 -25.99 -14.09
C THR A 133 -4.70 -24.66 -14.27
N ASP A 134 -4.08 -23.71 -15.00
CA ASP A 134 -4.69 -22.40 -15.29
C ASP A 134 -6.09 -22.49 -15.92
N PRO A 135 -6.39 -23.41 -16.87
CA PRO A 135 -7.73 -23.55 -17.42
C PRO A 135 -8.79 -23.93 -16.38
N VAL A 136 -8.42 -24.75 -15.39
CA VAL A 136 -9.32 -25.16 -14.30
C VAL A 136 -9.54 -23.99 -13.35
N ILE A 137 -8.48 -23.33 -12.90
CA ILE A 137 -8.54 -22.16 -12.02
C ILE A 137 -9.38 -21.03 -12.66
N ARG A 138 -9.20 -20.78 -13.96
CA ARG A 138 -9.87 -19.70 -14.70
C ARG A 138 -11.39 -19.82 -14.75
N GLN A 139 -11.94 -21.02 -14.56
CA GLN A 139 -13.40 -21.25 -14.53
C GLN A 139 -14.05 -20.67 -13.26
N HIS A 140 -13.24 -20.31 -12.26
CA HIS A 140 -13.70 -19.80 -10.99
C HIS A 140 -13.31 -18.34 -10.83
N ARG A 141 -14.16 -17.58 -10.11
CA ARG A 141 -13.92 -16.18 -9.80
C ARG A 141 -12.73 -16.03 -8.86
N ALA A 142 -11.80 -15.16 -9.22
CA ALA A 142 -10.69 -14.78 -8.33
C ALA A 142 -11.10 -13.66 -7.38
N VAL A 143 -10.51 -13.62 -6.20
CA VAL A 143 -10.58 -12.46 -5.30
C VAL A 143 -9.24 -11.73 -5.39
N ALA A 144 -9.28 -10.45 -5.81
CA ALA A 144 -8.11 -9.60 -5.94
C ALA A 144 -8.17 -8.40 -4.99
N ILE A 145 -7.02 -7.88 -4.61
CA ILE A 145 -6.90 -6.62 -3.87
C ILE A 145 -6.77 -5.49 -4.87
N ALA A 146 -7.52 -4.41 -4.65
CA ALA A 146 -7.38 -3.19 -5.42
C ALA A 146 -6.02 -2.54 -5.12
N ASP A 147 -5.32 -2.09 -6.18
CA ASP A 147 -4.16 -1.23 -6.00
C ASP A 147 -4.61 0.18 -5.58
N SER A 148 -4.05 0.72 -4.51
CA SER A 148 -4.38 2.05 -4.01
C SER A 148 -3.66 3.18 -4.74
N VAL A 149 -2.84 2.87 -5.74
CA VAL A 149 -2.15 3.86 -6.58
C VAL A 149 -3.15 4.82 -7.23
N ARG A 150 -2.85 6.11 -7.16
CA ARG A 150 -3.70 7.17 -7.75
C ARG A 150 -3.25 7.60 -9.12
N GLN A 151 -1.95 7.47 -9.38
CA GLN A 151 -1.33 7.87 -10.65
C GLN A 151 -0.42 6.75 -11.14
N GLY A 152 -0.62 6.36 -12.41
CA GLY A 152 0.18 5.31 -13.04
C GLY A 152 -0.60 4.05 -13.37
N THR A 153 0.13 2.96 -13.59
CA THR A 153 -0.44 1.65 -13.90
C THR A 153 -0.76 0.91 -12.62
N THR A 154 -1.99 0.44 -12.51
CA THR A 154 -2.42 -0.41 -11.40
C THR A 154 -1.77 -1.79 -11.48
N LEU A 155 -1.33 -2.29 -10.34
CA LEU A 155 -0.79 -3.63 -10.20
C LEU A 155 -1.88 -4.61 -9.77
N SER A 156 -1.86 -5.81 -10.32
CA SER A 156 -2.68 -6.94 -9.85
C SER A 156 -1.79 -8.17 -9.74
N ILE A 157 -1.92 -8.91 -8.66
CA ILE A 157 -1.08 -10.08 -8.39
C ILE A 157 -1.96 -11.33 -8.36
N GLY A 158 -1.50 -12.39 -9.06
CA GLY A 158 -2.11 -13.71 -9.00
C GLY A 158 -3.41 -13.86 -9.79
N LEU A 159 -3.64 -13.02 -10.82
CA LEU A 159 -4.78 -13.13 -11.73
C LEU A 159 -4.40 -13.79 -13.05
N LEU A 160 -5.29 -14.62 -13.57
CA LEU A 160 -5.17 -15.20 -14.89
C LEU A 160 -5.91 -14.33 -15.92
N ALA A 161 -5.35 -14.23 -17.14
CA ALA A 161 -5.97 -13.47 -18.21
C ALA A 161 -7.38 -14.00 -18.54
N GLY A 162 -8.38 -13.10 -18.53
CA GLY A 162 -9.77 -13.44 -18.81
C GLY A 162 -10.54 -14.11 -17.67
N GLN A 163 -9.97 -14.20 -16.48
CA GLN A 163 -10.65 -14.68 -15.29
C GLN A 163 -11.67 -13.64 -14.79
N ASP A 164 -12.82 -14.09 -14.31
CA ASP A 164 -13.76 -13.23 -13.58
C ASP A 164 -13.17 -12.86 -12.21
N VAL A 165 -13.31 -11.58 -11.80
CA VAL A 165 -12.62 -11.05 -10.62
C VAL A 165 -13.59 -10.31 -9.71
N PHE A 166 -13.56 -10.66 -8.42
CA PHE A 166 -14.12 -9.86 -7.35
C PHE A 166 -13.00 -9.06 -6.68
N THR A 167 -13.06 -7.74 -6.76
CA THR A 167 -12.02 -6.86 -6.22
C THR A 167 -12.44 -6.33 -4.86
N VAL A 168 -11.56 -6.47 -3.88
CA VAL A 168 -11.70 -5.98 -2.50
C VAL A 168 -10.62 -4.96 -2.16
N ALA A 169 -10.80 -4.25 -1.04
CA ALA A 169 -9.95 -3.12 -0.70
C ALA A 169 -8.57 -3.52 -0.13
N ASP A 170 -8.48 -4.64 0.61
CA ASP A 170 -7.31 -5.00 1.39
C ASP A 170 -7.19 -6.52 1.62
N MET A 171 -6.09 -6.94 2.24
CA MET A 171 -5.83 -8.36 2.52
C MET A 171 -6.87 -8.98 3.49
N PRO A 172 -7.25 -8.33 4.61
CA PRO A 172 -8.31 -8.85 5.46
C PRO A 172 -9.61 -9.13 4.69
N SER A 173 -10.08 -8.16 3.90
CA SER A 173 -11.28 -8.33 3.06
C SER A 173 -11.14 -9.46 2.03
N LYS A 174 -9.90 -9.67 1.51
CA LYS A 174 -9.63 -10.80 0.61
C LYS A 174 -9.77 -12.14 1.33
N LEU A 175 -9.26 -12.25 2.55
CA LEU A 175 -9.40 -13.47 3.36
C LEU A 175 -10.87 -13.72 3.72
N ASP A 176 -11.59 -12.69 4.15
CA ASP A 176 -13.03 -12.78 4.48
C ASP A 176 -13.87 -13.22 3.27
N ALA A 177 -13.50 -12.79 2.06
CA ALA A 177 -14.21 -13.16 0.84
C ALA A 177 -13.95 -14.60 0.36
N GLN A 178 -13.04 -15.34 1.00
CA GLN A 178 -12.71 -16.73 0.69
C GLN A 178 -13.41 -17.76 1.59
N ILE A 179 -14.21 -17.29 2.54
CA ILE A 179 -14.90 -18.13 3.53
C ILE A 179 -16.25 -18.67 3.01
#